data_f177b0ab28592815ea7d19abac400dbe
#
_entry.id   f177b0ab28592815ea7d19abac400dbe
#
_cell.length_a   1.000
_cell.length_b   1.000
_cell.length_c   1.000
_cell.angle_alpha   90.00
_cell.angle_beta   90.00
_cell.angle_gamma   90.00
#
_symmetry.space_group_name_H-M   'P 1'
#
loop_
_entity.id
_entity.type
_entity.pdbx_description
1 polymer ?
#
loop_
_entity_poly.entity_id
_entity_poly.type
_entity_poly.pdbx_seq_one_letter_code
_entity_poly.pdbx_strand_id
1 'polypeptide(L)' 'MFEFDCCALGRRIAEARKARGLSKKQAAKLIGVSLSVLRYWENGNRTPTAFSLCLICMAYDVSADWLLGIRTEDKETCGS' A
#
# COMPACT_ATOMS: atom_id res chain seq x y z
N MET A 1 7.77 1.85 20.51
CA MET A 1 8.40 0.98 19.51
C MET A 1 7.46 0.72 18.35
N PHE A 2 8.00 0.72 17.15
CA PHE A 2 7.20 0.50 15.95
C PHE A 2 6.91 -0.99 15.76
N GLU A 3 5.66 -1.29 15.47
CA GLU A 3 5.24 -2.66 15.14
C GLU A 3 4.60 -2.66 13.79
N PHE A 4 5.04 -3.57 12.94
CA PHE A 4 4.47 -3.67 11.61
C PHE A 4 3.17 -4.47 11.67
N ASP A 5 2.12 -3.92 11.05
CA ASP A 5 0.80 -4.54 11.02
C ASP A 5 0.40 -4.78 9.57
N CYS A 6 0.45 -6.05 9.19
CA CYS A 6 0.12 -6.43 7.81
C CYS A 6 -1.34 -6.12 7.47
N CYS A 7 -2.22 -6.23 8.45
CA CYS A 7 -3.64 -5.94 8.21
C CYS A 7 -3.86 -4.45 7.97
N ALA A 8 -3.13 -3.61 8.72
CA ALA A 8 -3.24 -2.18 8.52
C ALA A 8 -2.69 -1.78 7.15
N LEU A 9 -1.57 -2.40 6.76
CA LEU A 9 -1.02 -2.15 5.42
C LEU A 9 -2.04 -2.54 4.35
N GLY A 10 -2.66 -3.71 4.49
CA GLY A 10 -3.65 -4.16 3.52
C GLY A 10 -4.83 -3.20 3.41
N ARG A 11 -5.30 -2.70 4.56
CA ARG A 11 -6.40 -1.74 4.57
C ARG A 11 -6.01 -0.45 3.84
N ARG A 12 -4.78 0.01 4.06
CA ARG A 12 -4.33 1.23 3.41
C ARG A 12 -4.15 1.04 1.92
N ILE A 13 -3.70 -0.13 1.49
CA ILE A 13 -3.61 -0.44 0.07
C ILE A 13 -5.01 -0.39 -0.56
N ALA A 14 -5.99 -1.01 0.09
CA ALA A 14 -7.36 -1.00 -0.42
C ALA A 14 -7.94 0.41 -0.43
N GLU A 15 -7.65 1.17 0.61
CA GLU A 15 -8.13 2.55 0.73
C GLU A 15 -7.59 3.42 -0.38
N ALA A 16 -6.28 3.30 -0.65
CA ALA A 16 -5.65 4.07 -1.72
C ALA A 16 -6.22 3.69 -3.07
N ARG A 17 -6.45 2.39 -3.28
CA ARG A 17 -7.04 1.91 -4.53
C ARG A 17 -8.42 2.50 -4.75
N LYS A 18 -9.25 2.47 -3.70
CA LYS A 18 -10.61 2.99 -3.80
C LYS A 18 -10.61 4.50 -4.02
N ALA A 19 -9.67 5.19 -3.40
CA ALA A 19 -9.56 6.63 -3.57
C ALA A 19 -9.24 7.00 -5.02
N ARG A 20 -8.60 6.09 -5.75
CA ARG A 20 -8.30 6.32 -7.17
C ARG A 20 -9.43 5.81 -8.08
N GLY A 21 -10.48 5.26 -7.49
CA GLY A 21 -11.62 4.77 -8.26
C GLY A 21 -11.33 3.49 -9.02
N LEU A 22 -10.39 2.69 -8.55
CA LEU A 22 -10.00 1.47 -9.25
C LEU A 22 -10.64 0.24 -8.61
N SER A 23 -11.09 -0.68 -9.46
CA SER A 23 -11.49 -1.99 -8.99
C SER A 23 -10.23 -2.81 -8.71
N LYS A 24 -10.37 -3.91 -7.99
CA LYS A 24 -9.23 -4.78 -7.73
C LYS A 24 -8.62 -5.28 -9.02
N LYS A 25 -9.47 -5.63 -9.98
CA LYS A 25 -9.01 -6.13 -11.27
C LYS A 25 -8.22 -5.08 -12.04
N GLN A 26 -8.75 -3.85 -12.05
CA GLN A 26 -8.07 -2.75 -12.73
C GLN A 26 -6.72 -2.45 -12.06
N ALA A 27 -6.73 -2.43 -10.73
CA ALA A 27 -5.52 -2.13 -9.98
C ALA A 27 -4.45 -3.20 -10.18
N ALA A 28 -4.85 -4.47 -10.14
CA ALA A 28 -3.91 -5.55 -10.35
C ALA A 28 -3.24 -5.44 -11.72
N LYS A 29 -4.03 -5.12 -12.72
CA LYS A 29 -3.52 -4.95 -14.07
C LYS A 29 -2.56 -3.77 -14.16
N LEU A 30 -2.91 -2.67 -13.50
CA LEU A 30 -2.08 -1.48 -13.51
C LEU A 30 -0.74 -1.73 -12.83
N ILE A 31 -0.75 -2.43 -11.71
CA ILE A 31 0.47 -2.73 -10.96
C ILE A 31 1.28 -3.83 -11.66
N GLY A 32 0.60 -4.73 -12.36
CA GLY A 32 1.27 -5.81 -13.07
C GLY A 32 1.33 -7.10 -12.26
N VAL A 33 0.33 -7.33 -11.40
CA VAL A 33 0.26 -8.55 -10.61
C VAL A 33 -1.09 -9.23 -10.85
N SER A 34 -1.21 -10.47 -10.39
CA SER A 34 -2.48 -11.17 -10.50
C SER A 34 -3.47 -10.63 -9.48
N LEU A 35 -4.74 -10.85 -9.76
CA LEU A 35 -5.80 -10.46 -8.85
C LEU A 35 -5.64 -11.16 -7.50
N SER A 36 -5.22 -12.42 -7.52
CA SER A 36 -5.02 -13.17 -6.28
C SER A 36 -3.95 -12.54 -5.40
N VAL A 37 -2.85 -12.08 -6.00
CA VAL A 37 -1.78 -11.44 -5.26
C VAL A 37 -2.28 -10.16 -4.61
N LEU A 38 -3.03 -9.35 -5.36
CA LEU A 38 -3.57 -8.12 -4.80
C LEU A 38 -4.51 -8.40 -3.64
N ARG A 39 -5.32 -9.43 -3.77
CA ARG A 39 -6.22 -9.83 -2.67
C ARG A 39 -5.45 -10.23 -1.43
N TYR A 40 -4.38 -11.00 -1.60
CA TYR A 40 -3.55 -11.38 -0.47
C TYR A 40 -3.00 -10.15 0.25
N TRP A 41 -2.55 -9.16 -0.51
CA TRP A 41 -2.03 -7.94 0.08
C TRP A 41 -3.11 -7.19 0.85
N GLU A 42 -4.28 -7.04 0.25
CA GLU A 42 -5.36 -6.27 0.88
C GLU A 42 -5.95 -6.98 2.09
N ASN A 43 -5.89 -8.30 2.10
CA ASN A 43 -6.39 -9.08 3.22
C ASN A 43 -5.37 -9.25 4.36
N GLY A 44 -4.14 -8.82 4.12
CA GLY A 44 -3.10 -8.95 5.13
C GLY A 44 -2.46 -10.33 5.18
N ASN A 45 -2.75 -11.19 4.20
CA ASN A 45 -2.18 -12.54 4.18
C ASN A 45 -0.75 -12.56 3.68
N ARG A 46 -0.37 -11.54 2.91
CA ARG A 46 0.98 -11.40 2.38
C ARG A 46 1.34 -9.93 2.33
N THR A 47 2.62 -9.66 2.42
CA THR A 47 3.10 -8.29 2.26
C THR A 47 3.79 -8.16 0.91
N PRO A 48 3.64 -7.02 0.25
CA PRO A 48 4.37 -6.79 -1.00
C PRO A 48 5.86 -6.69 -0.71
N THR A 49 6.66 -7.10 -1.70
CA THR A 49 8.10 -6.88 -1.63
C THR A 49 8.36 -5.38 -1.76
N ALA A 50 9.60 -4.98 -1.49
CA ALA A 50 9.95 -3.57 -1.64
C ALA A 50 9.69 -3.07 -3.05
N PHE A 51 9.99 -3.90 -4.06
CA PHE A 51 9.74 -3.55 -5.44
C PHE A 51 8.24 -3.38 -5.72
N SER A 52 7.45 -4.34 -5.24
CA SER A 52 5.99 -4.27 -5.43
C SER A 52 5.40 -3.08 -4.71
N LEU A 53 5.90 -2.78 -3.51
CA LEU A 53 5.44 -1.62 -2.77
C LEU A 53 5.70 -0.34 -3.55
N CYS A 54 6.86 -0.25 -4.19
CA CYS A 54 7.19 0.89 -5.04
C CYS A 54 6.18 1.04 -6.17
N LEU A 55 5.82 -0.07 -6.80
CA LEU A 55 4.84 -0.04 -7.89
C LEU A 55 3.47 0.41 -7.39
N ILE A 56 3.08 -0.04 -6.20
CA ILE A 56 1.81 0.39 -5.61
C ILE A 56 1.82 1.89 -5.36
N CYS A 57 2.91 2.40 -4.80
CA CYS A 57 3.01 3.82 -4.52
C CYS A 57 2.88 4.64 -5.79
N MET A 58 3.52 4.20 -6.85
CA MET A 58 3.46 4.90 -8.12
C MET A 58 2.07 4.81 -8.75
N ALA A 59 1.48 3.62 -8.70
CA ALA A 59 0.17 3.40 -9.32
C ALA A 59 -0.94 4.18 -8.62
N TYR A 60 -0.86 4.27 -7.30
CA TYR A 60 -1.91 4.91 -6.51
C TYR A 60 -1.54 6.33 -6.09
N ASP A 61 -0.33 6.76 -6.39
CA ASP A 61 0.16 8.10 -6.04
C ASP A 61 0.09 8.34 -4.54
N VAL A 62 0.67 7.41 -3.78
CA VAL A 62 0.74 7.53 -2.32
C VAL A 62 2.18 7.25 -1.89
N SER A 63 2.52 7.69 -0.69
CA SER A 63 3.86 7.47 -0.17
C SER A 63 3.94 6.12 0.54
N ALA A 64 5.14 5.53 0.53
CA ALA A 64 5.37 4.29 1.24
C ALA A 64 5.24 4.50 2.75
N ASP A 65 5.64 5.66 3.23
CA ASP A 65 5.51 5.99 4.65
C ASP A 65 4.07 5.87 5.11
N TRP A 66 3.17 6.41 4.32
CA TRP A 66 1.75 6.35 4.67
C TRP A 66 1.24 4.92 4.63
N LEU A 67 1.61 4.18 3.59
CA LEU A 67 1.17 2.80 3.46
C LEU A 67 1.67 1.94 4.62
N LEU A 68 2.91 2.13 5.01
CA LEU A 68 3.53 1.33 6.06
C LEU A 68 3.15 1.81 7.46
N GLY A 69 2.59 3.00 7.58
CA GLY A 69 2.17 3.51 8.87
C GLY A 69 3.32 3.94 9.75
N ILE A 70 4.47 4.24 9.17
CA ILE A 70 5.63 4.67 9.95
C ILE A 70 5.74 6.18 10.04
N ARG A 71 4.89 6.88 9.31
CA ARG A 71 4.91 8.34 9.34
C ARG A 71 4.17 8.84 10.55
N THR A 72 4.80 9.77 11.25
CA THR A 72 4.16 10.43 12.37
C THR A 72 3.84 11.85 11.96
N GLU A 73 2.83 12.40 12.58
CA GLU A 73 2.40 13.73 12.16
C GLU A 73 3.38 14.82 12.53
N ASP A 74 4.26 14.56 13.45
CA ASP A 74 5.21 15.57 13.74
C ASP A 74 6.46 15.45 12.94
N LYS A 75 6.60 14.92 12.26
CA LYS A 75 7.72 14.89 11.71
C LYS A 75 8.15 15.54 10.66
N GLU A 76 7.84 15.98 11.07
CA GLU A 76 8.23 16.69 10.38
C GLU A 76 9.37 16.81 10.08
N THR A 77 9.52 16.60 10.36
CA THR A 77 10.32 16.78 10.09
C THR A 77 11.18 16.44 9.57
N CYS A 78 11.50 16.25 9.51
CA CYS A 78 12.20 16.14 8.83
C CYS A 78 12.49 16.10 7.97
N GLY A 79 12.43 16.09 7.83
CA GLY A 79 12.51 16.10 6.90
C GLY A 79 12.68 16.01 6.44
N SER A 80 12.45 16.11 6.78
CA SER A 80 12.40 16.10 6.22
C SER A 80 12.40 16.09 5.78
#